data_ab91b1b5efc79160d042883199b2495c
#
_entry.id   ab91b1b5efc79160d042883199b2495c
#
_cell.length_a   1.000
_cell.length_b   1.000
_cell.length_c   1.000
_cell.angle_alpha   90.00
_cell.angle_beta   90.00
_cell.angle_gamma   90.00
#
_symmetry.space_group_name_H-M   'P 1'
#
loop_
_entity.id
_entity.type
_entity.pdbx_description
1 polymer ?
#
loop_
_entity_poly.entity_id
_entity_poly.type
_entity_poly.pdbx_seq_one_letter_code
_entity_poly.pdbx_strand_id
1 'polypeptide(L)'
;VTEMSDAQRAADYASVGFAARIGPGRSPAVVVVDVCRAYLEGGPFSDAGGRFEAARVSAARVVAAARAARRPVLFTRVVLAPGGIDAGFFAVKVPGLSAFEEGSEWIECPEDPSPLPGEVMVTKQYASAFFGTSLAPTLRTMGVDTTIVLGFSTSGCVRATALDALQHGFRPLVVRDACGDRDAAAHDANLFDLDSKYADVVSESDILDHLSTFRSTP
;
A
#
# COMPACT_ATOMS: atom_id res chain seq x y z
N VAL A 1 -2.69 16.57 30.85
CA VAL A 1 -3.10 16.92 29.47
C VAL A 1 -4.27 16.02 29.16
N THR A 2 -5.46 16.61 28.97
CA THR A 2 -6.67 15.85 28.61
C THR A 2 -6.49 15.37 27.17
N GLU A 3 -6.60 14.05 26.92
CA GLU A 3 -6.59 13.50 25.57
C GLU A 3 -7.78 14.04 24.77
N MET A 4 -7.51 14.57 23.59
CA MET A 4 -8.57 14.98 22.66
C MET A 4 -9.27 13.74 22.09
N SER A 5 -10.60 13.83 21.96
CA SER A 5 -11.34 12.83 21.20
C SER A 5 -10.93 12.86 19.72
N ASP A 6 -11.18 11.77 18.96
CA ASP A 6 -10.89 11.74 17.54
C ASP A 6 -11.57 12.86 16.74
N ALA A 7 -12.82 13.19 17.10
CA ALA A 7 -13.55 14.29 16.49
C ALA A 7 -12.92 15.66 16.78
N GLN A 8 -12.45 15.88 18.02
CA GLN A 8 -11.75 17.12 18.38
C GLN A 8 -10.41 17.23 17.65
N ARG A 9 -9.66 16.14 17.54
CA ARG A 9 -8.40 16.08 16.80
C ARG A 9 -8.62 16.37 15.31
N ALA A 10 -9.62 15.76 14.70
CA ALA A 10 -9.96 16.00 13.29
C ALA A 10 -10.36 17.47 13.05
N ALA A 11 -11.17 18.05 13.93
CA ALA A 11 -11.57 19.45 13.84
C ALA A 11 -10.38 20.42 14.01
N ASP A 12 -9.46 20.13 14.92
CA ASP A 12 -8.23 20.91 15.13
C ASP A 12 -7.36 20.92 13.86
N TYR A 13 -7.11 19.75 13.27
CA TYR A 13 -6.35 19.64 12.02
C TYR A 13 -7.02 20.39 10.86
N ALA A 14 -8.32 20.25 10.70
CA ALA A 14 -9.07 20.97 9.67
C ALA A 14 -9.00 22.48 9.84
N SER A 15 -9.00 22.99 11.09
CA SER A 15 -8.96 24.42 11.39
C SER A 15 -7.70 25.12 10.90
N VAL A 16 -6.59 24.37 10.74
CA VAL A 16 -5.30 24.87 10.25
C VAL A 16 -5.01 24.45 8.79
N GLY A 17 -6.01 23.92 8.08
CA GLY A 17 -5.93 23.63 6.65
C GLY A 17 -5.38 22.25 6.29
N PHE A 18 -5.29 21.30 7.24
CA PHE A 18 -5.03 19.89 6.97
C PHE A 18 -6.31 19.16 6.54
N ALA A 19 -6.17 17.90 6.13
CA ALA A 19 -7.25 17.01 5.73
C ALA A 19 -8.08 17.46 4.50
N ALA A 20 -7.53 18.34 3.66
CA ALA A 20 -8.12 18.67 2.39
C ALA A 20 -8.05 17.46 1.44
N ARG A 21 -9.13 17.18 0.71
CA ARG A 21 -9.17 16.07 -0.25
C ARG A 21 -8.51 16.45 -1.57
N ILE A 22 -7.67 15.54 -2.09
CA ILE A 22 -7.07 15.65 -3.43
C ILE A 22 -8.04 15.08 -4.47
N GLY A 23 -8.77 14.04 -4.12
CA GLY A 23 -9.69 13.30 -4.97
C GLY A 23 -8.98 12.46 -6.04
N PRO A 24 -9.70 11.48 -6.63
CA PRO A 24 -9.18 10.67 -7.71
C PRO A 24 -9.00 11.50 -8.98
N GLY A 25 -7.97 11.16 -9.77
CA GLY A 25 -7.79 11.67 -11.12
C GLY A 25 -8.58 10.84 -12.16
N ARG A 26 -8.06 10.80 -13.38
CA ARG A 26 -8.71 10.13 -14.51
C ARG A 26 -8.10 8.79 -14.87
N SER A 27 -6.87 8.54 -14.46
CA SER A 27 -6.08 7.38 -14.86
C SER A 27 -5.47 6.69 -13.64
N PRO A 28 -6.29 5.95 -12.86
CA PRO A 28 -5.81 5.25 -11.68
C PRO A 28 -5.06 3.97 -12.03
N ALA A 29 -4.08 3.61 -11.18
CA ALA A 29 -3.46 2.30 -11.13
C ALA A 29 -3.44 1.78 -9.69
N VAL A 30 -3.59 0.48 -9.50
CA VAL A 30 -3.45 -0.16 -8.18
C VAL A 30 -1.99 -0.53 -7.95
N VAL A 31 -1.47 -0.16 -6.78
CA VAL A 31 -0.15 -0.55 -6.29
C VAL A 31 -0.34 -1.45 -5.07
N VAL A 32 -0.12 -2.75 -5.28
CA VAL A 32 -0.23 -3.79 -4.25
C VAL A 32 1.11 -3.89 -3.54
N VAL A 33 1.17 -3.35 -2.33
CA VAL A 33 2.42 -3.21 -1.57
C VAL A 33 2.65 -4.44 -0.69
N ASP A 34 3.64 -5.24 -1.06
CA ASP A 34 4.21 -6.34 -0.26
C ASP A 34 3.18 -7.33 0.31
N VAL A 35 2.11 -7.60 -0.41
CA VAL A 35 1.15 -8.66 -0.05
C VAL A 35 1.82 -10.00 -0.36
N CYS A 36 2.52 -10.54 0.63
CA CYS A 36 3.32 -11.75 0.51
C CYS A 36 3.11 -12.70 1.70
N ARG A 37 3.55 -13.93 1.54
CA ARG A 37 3.36 -15.03 2.50
C ARG A 37 3.96 -14.75 3.87
N ALA A 38 5.00 -13.90 3.95
CA ALA A 38 5.65 -13.56 5.21
C ALA A 38 4.69 -12.96 6.26
N TYR A 39 3.63 -12.27 5.83
CA TYR A 39 2.64 -11.63 6.71
C TYR A 39 1.41 -12.48 6.98
N LEU A 40 1.23 -13.58 6.25
CA LEU A 40 0.06 -14.44 6.33
C LEU A 40 0.29 -15.59 7.30
N GLU A 41 -0.71 -16.47 7.48
CA GLU A 41 -0.64 -17.58 8.43
C GLU A 41 0.62 -18.44 8.22
N GLY A 42 1.32 -18.69 9.31
CA GLY A 42 2.59 -19.43 9.33
C GLY A 42 3.82 -18.59 8.98
N GLY A 43 3.65 -17.37 8.50
CA GLY A 43 4.75 -16.48 8.14
C GLY A 43 5.38 -15.79 9.36
N PRO A 44 6.66 -15.37 9.24
CA PRO A 44 7.42 -14.77 10.35
C PRO A 44 6.87 -13.42 10.81
N PHE A 45 6.07 -12.74 9.99
CA PHE A 45 5.44 -11.46 10.30
C PHE A 45 3.92 -11.56 10.48
N SER A 46 3.35 -12.77 10.53
CA SER A 46 1.91 -12.95 10.76
C SER A 46 1.47 -12.33 12.09
N ASP A 47 0.21 -11.93 12.16
CA ASP A 47 -0.43 -11.41 13.36
C ASP A 47 -1.48 -12.39 13.91
N ALA A 48 -1.61 -12.45 15.23
CA ALA A 48 -2.60 -13.31 15.88
C ALA A 48 -4.05 -12.82 15.70
N GLY A 49 -4.23 -11.58 15.23
CA GLY A 49 -5.55 -10.95 15.07
C GLY A 49 -6.16 -11.13 13.70
N GLY A 50 -5.46 -11.74 12.73
CA GLY A 50 -5.94 -11.95 11.37
C GLY A 50 -6.13 -10.66 10.55
N ARG A 51 -5.50 -9.55 10.96
CA ARG A 51 -5.63 -8.25 10.27
C ARG A 51 -5.02 -8.26 8.88
N PHE A 52 -3.87 -8.93 8.73
CA PHE A 52 -3.25 -9.10 7.42
C PHE A 52 -4.11 -9.95 6.50
N GLU A 53 -4.74 -11.01 7.01
CA GLU A 53 -5.64 -11.84 6.22
C GLU A 53 -6.91 -11.09 5.81
N ALA A 54 -7.52 -10.31 6.71
CA ALA A 54 -8.66 -9.48 6.37
C ALA A 54 -8.32 -8.44 5.28
N ALA A 55 -7.17 -7.79 5.40
CA ALA A 55 -6.69 -6.83 4.40
C ALA A 55 -6.35 -7.51 3.06
N ARG A 56 -5.78 -8.72 3.07
CA ARG A 56 -5.54 -9.51 1.86
C ARG A 56 -6.84 -9.78 1.10
N VAL A 57 -7.89 -10.20 1.82
CA VAL A 57 -9.20 -10.48 1.21
C VAL A 57 -9.80 -9.22 0.57
N SER A 58 -9.70 -8.07 1.24
CA SER A 58 -10.10 -6.78 0.68
C SER A 58 -9.24 -6.39 -0.53
N ALA A 59 -7.92 -6.54 -0.44
CA ALA A 59 -6.99 -6.29 -1.54
C ALA A 59 -7.34 -7.11 -2.78
N ALA A 60 -7.68 -8.39 -2.62
CA ALA A 60 -8.09 -9.25 -3.72
C ALA A 60 -9.33 -8.71 -4.45
N ARG A 61 -10.34 -8.21 -3.71
CA ARG A 61 -11.54 -7.60 -4.31
C ARG A 61 -11.22 -6.33 -5.10
N VAL A 62 -10.37 -5.46 -4.54
CA VAL A 62 -9.94 -4.23 -5.23
C VAL A 62 -9.14 -4.54 -6.49
N VAL A 63 -8.21 -5.50 -6.42
CA VAL A 63 -7.42 -5.95 -7.57
C VAL A 63 -8.32 -6.52 -8.67
N ALA A 64 -9.28 -7.39 -8.30
CA ALA A 64 -10.24 -7.95 -9.26
C ALA A 64 -11.07 -6.83 -9.93
N ALA A 65 -11.50 -5.83 -9.18
CA ALA A 65 -12.25 -4.70 -9.71
C ALA A 65 -11.40 -3.84 -10.67
N ALA A 66 -10.14 -3.59 -10.35
CA ALA A 66 -9.22 -2.85 -11.22
C ALA A 66 -8.97 -3.59 -12.54
N ARG A 67 -8.73 -4.90 -12.49
CA ARG A 67 -8.59 -5.75 -13.68
C ARG A 67 -9.84 -5.72 -14.55
N ALA A 68 -11.03 -5.84 -13.95
CA ALA A 68 -12.30 -5.76 -14.67
C ALA A 68 -12.53 -4.37 -15.30
N ALA A 69 -12.00 -3.32 -14.68
CA ALA A 69 -12.02 -1.94 -15.19
C ALA A 69 -10.87 -1.67 -16.19
N ARG A 70 -10.02 -2.65 -16.51
CA ARG A 70 -8.83 -2.52 -17.33
C ARG A 70 -7.87 -1.44 -16.84
N ARG A 71 -7.77 -1.28 -15.51
CA ARG A 71 -6.80 -0.38 -14.90
C ARG A 71 -5.52 -1.16 -14.57
N PRO A 72 -4.34 -0.54 -14.73
CA PRO A 72 -3.08 -1.19 -14.40
C PRO A 72 -3.05 -1.66 -12.94
N VAL A 73 -2.49 -2.85 -12.72
CA VAL A 73 -2.17 -3.39 -11.40
C VAL A 73 -0.68 -3.66 -11.36
N LEU A 74 -0.01 -3.11 -10.36
CA LEU A 74 1.42 -3.31 -10.13
C LEU A 74 1.60 -3.89 -8.72
N PHE A 75 2.47 -4.88 -8.62
CA PHE A 75 2.81 -5.51 -7.35
C PHE A 75 4.20 -5.08 -6.91
N THR A 76 4.44 -5.04 -5.60
CA THR A 76 5.78 -4.86 -5.06
C THR A 76 6.16 -6.03 -4.15
N ARG A 77 7.46 -6.26 -4.04
CA ARG A 77 8.03 -7.18 -3.06
C ARG A 77 9.40 -6.71 -2.60
N VAL A 78 9.71 -6.98 -1.35
CA VAL A 78 11.07 -6.84 -0.85
C VAL A 78 11.86 -8.08 -1.22
N VAL A 79 13.03 -7.90 -1.83
CA VAL A 79 13.99 -8.99 -2.05
C VAL A 79 15.37 -8.44 -1.72
N LEU A 80 16.04 -9.10 -0.78
CA LEU A 80 17.37 -8.72 -0.33
C LEU A 80 18.42 -9.71 -0.86
N ALA A 81 19.58 -9.21 -1.20
CA ALA A 81 20.73 -10.06 -1.49
C ALA A 81 21.12 -10.88 -0.24
N PRO A 82 21.76 -12.05 -0.43
CA PRO A 82 22.19 -12.90 0.68
C PRO A 82 22.96 -12.11 1.75
N GLY A 83 22.57 -12.29 3.02
CA GLY A 83 23.09 -11.55 4.16
C GLY A 83 22.63 -10.10 4.27
N GLY A 84 21.65 -9.67 3.47
CA GLY A 84 21.06 -8.34 3.53
C GLY A 84 22.01 -7.19 3.20
N ILE A 85 23.06 -7.43 2.40
CA ILE A 85 24.13 -6.45 2.12
C ILE A 85 23.65 -5.20 1.41
N ASP A 86 22.51 -5.27 0.72
CA ASP A 86 21.85 -4.20 -0.01
C ASP A 86 20.74 -3.50 0.77
N ALA A 87 20.45 -3.97 2.00
CA ALA A 87 19.39 -3.40 2.85
C ALA A 87 19.89 -2.28 3.79
N GLY A 88 21.20 -2.05 3.87
CA GLY A 88 21.81 -1.01 4.69
C GLY A 88 21.36 -1.07 6.16
N PHE A 89 21.13 0.09 6.76
CA PHE A 89 20.66 0.16 8.15
C PHE A 89 19.23 -0.35 8.36
N PHE A 90 18.46 -0.57 7.30
CA PHE A 90 17.12 -1.12 7.44
C PHE A 90 17.18 -2.57 7.98
N ALA A 91 18.09 -3.41 7.48
CA ALA A 91 18.29 -4.74 8.03
C ALA A 91 18.85 -4.72 9.48
N VAL A 92 19.66 -3.72 9.82
CA VAL A 92 20.15 -3.55 11.20
C VAL A 92 19.00 -3.17 12.15
N LYS A 93 18.12 -2.28 11.71
CA LYS A 93 16.95 -1.85 12.50
C LYS A 93 15.89 -2.93 12.64
N VAL A 94 15.71 -3.73 11.59
CA VAL A 94 14.70 -4.79 11.52
C VAL A 94 15.36 -6.10 11.09
N PRO A 95 16.04 -6.83 12.01
CA PRO A 95 16.74 -8.08 11.68
C PRO A 95 15.84 -9.14 11.02
N GLY A 96 14.54 -9.13 11.30
CA GLY A 96 13.57 -10.03 10.68
C GLY A 96 13.47 -9.90 9.15
N LEU A 97 14.01 -8.83 8.55
CA LEU A 97 14.06 -8.68 7.08
C LEU A 97 14.88 -9.77 6.39
N SER A 98 15.69 -10.55 7.12
CA SER A 98 16.34 -11.76 6.59
C SER A 98 15.34 -12.76 5.98
N ALA A 99 14.07 -12.73 6.39
CA ALA A 99 13.01 -13.51 5.76
C ALA A 99 12.78 -13.15 4.28
N PHE A 100 13.23 -11.99 3.84
CA PHE A 100 13.10 -11.52 2.45
C PHE A 100 14.36 -11.69 1.61
N GLU A 101 15.31 -12.52 2.03
CA GLU A 101 16.47 -12.84 1.19
C GLU A 101 16.03 -13.60 -0.07
N GLU A 102 16.79 -13.40 -1.15
CA GLU A 102 16.55 -14.05 -2.45
C GLU A 102 16.44 -15.57 -2.30
N GLY A 103 15.41 -16.15 -2.92
CA GLY A 103 15.12 -17.59 -2.82
C GLY A 103 14.24 -17.99 -1.63
N SER A 104 13.89 -17.06 -0.75
CA SER A 104 12.97 -17.34 0.35
C SER A 104 11.53 -17.51 -0.15
N GLU A 105 10.82 -18.52 0.36
CA GLU A 105 9.40 -18.72 0.07
C GLU A 105 8.51 -17.60 0.62
N TRP A 106 9.00 -16.85 1.59
CA TRP A 106 8.25 -15.78 2.25
C TRP A 106 8.07 -14.52 1.39
N ILE A 107 8.86 -14.36 0.34
CA ILE A 107 8.72 -13.25 -0.61
C ILE A 107 7.60 -13.47 -1.64
N GLU A 108 7.11 -14.70 -1.75
CA GLU A 108 6.11 -15.05 -2.75
C GLU A 108 4.73 -14.46 -2.40
N CYS A 109 3.98 -14.07 -3.43
CA CYS A 109 2.61 -13.66 -3.27
C CYS A 109 1.73 -14.85 -2.84
N PRO A 110 0.62 -14.60 -2.11
CA PRO A 110 -0.41 -15.61 -1.93
C PRO A 110 -1.06 -15.98 -3.28
N GLU A 111 -1.92 -17.00 -3.28
CA GLU A 111 -2.67 -17.37 -4.48
C GLU A 111 -3.53 -16.19 -4.98
N ASP A 112 -4.16 -15.44 -4.07
CA ASP A 112 -5.01 -14.30 -4.37
C ASP A 112 -4.85 -13.20 -3.30
N PRO A 113 -4.46 -11.95 -3.70
CA PRO A 113 -4.09 -11.53 -5.05
C PRO A 113 -2.66 -11.94 -5.41
N SER A 114 -2.48 -12.41 -6.63
CA SER A 114 -1.16 -12.65 -7.23
C SER A 114 -1.06 -11.96 -8.60
N PRO A 115 0.14 -11.62 -9.06
CA PRO A 115 0.31 -10.96 -10.35
C PRO A 115 -0.06 -11.90 -11.52
N LEU A 116 -0.76 -11.37 -12.49
CA LEU A 116 -1.04 -12.05 -13.76
C LEU A 116 0.09 -11.81 -14.77
N PRO A 117 0.23 -12.70 -15.81
CA PRO A 117 1.16 -12.45 -16.89
C PRO A 117 0.94 -11.07 -17.53
N GLY A 118 2.00 -10.27 -17.60
CA GLY A 118 1.97 -8.90 -18.12
C GLY A 118 1.75 -7.81 -17.06
N GLU A 119 1.43 -8.15 -15.83
CA GLU A 119 1.46 -7.19 -14.72
C GLU A 119 2.88 -6.99 -14.19
N VAL A 120 3.16 -5.77 -13.72
CA VAL A 120 4.51 -5.37 -13.29
C VAL A 120 4.74 -5.82 -11.85
N MET A 121 5.86 -6.52 -11.60
CA MET A 121 6.39 -6.76 -10.28
C MET A 121 7.59 -5.81 -10.04
N VAL A 122 7.49 -4.95 -9.05
CA VAL A 122 8.57 -4.05 -8.61
C VAL A 122 9.30 -4.69 -7.43
N THR A 123 10.57 -5.01 -7.62
CA THR A 123 11.44 -5.48 -6.54
C THR A 123 12.13 -4.28 -5.89
N LYS A 124 12.16 -4.24 -4.57
CA LYS A 124 12.74 -3.16 -3.78
C LYS A 124 13.49 -3.70 -2.55
N GLN A 125 14.37 -2.89 -1.97
CA GLN A 125 15.15 -3.21 -0.77
C GLN A 125 14.71 -2.38 0.45
N TYR A 126 13.94 -1.29 0.22
CA TYR A 126 13.52 -0.34 1.25
C TYR A 126 11.99 -0.24 1.32
N ALA A 127 11.48 0.49 2.32
CA ALA A 127 10.07 0.56 2.60
C ALA A 127 9.23 1.09 1.44
N SER A 128 9.59 2.25 0.88
CA SER A 128 8.85 2.84 -0.24
C SER A 128 9.04 2.06 -1.53
N ALA A 129 7.94 1.83 -2.24
CA ALA A 129 7.95 1.25 -3.59
C ALA A 129 8.59 2.19 -4.64
N PHE A 130 8.75 3.47 -4.33
CA PHE A 130 9.38 4.45 -5.22
C PHE A 130 10.89 4.58 -5.00
N PHE A 131 11.35 4.33 -3.76
CA PHE A 131 12.74 4.56 -3.42
C PHE A 131 13.68 3.56 -4.11
N GLY A 132 14.53 4.07 -5.00
CA GLY A 132 15.52 3.26 -5.72
C GLY A 132 14.93 2.30 -6.76
N THR A 133 13.68 2.50 -7.19
CA THR A 133 13.00 1.65 -8.16
C THR A 133 12.59 2.40 -9.43
N SER A 134 12.10 1.66 -10.42
CA SER A 134 11.52 2.22 -11.65
C SER A 134 10.02 2.52 -11.54
N LEU A 135 9.39 2.46 -10.35
CA LEU A 135 7.94 2.60 -10.23
C LEU A 135 7.43 3.95 -10.79
N ALA A 136 8.07 5.07 -10.42
CA ALA A 136 7.62 6.39 -10.87
C ALA A 136 7.67 6.56 -12.41
N PRO A 137 8.77 6.28 -13.11
CA PRO A 137 8.79 6.35 -14.57
C PRO A 137 7.85 5.33 -15.22
N THR A 138 7.66 4.14 -14.66
CA THR A 138 6.71 3.14 -15.15
C THR A 138 5.28 3.66 -15.11
N LEU A 139 4.82 4.19 -13.98
CA LEU A 139 3.48 4.78 -13.84
C LEU A 139 3.27 5.95 -14.78
N ARG A 140 4.29 6.84 -14.96
CA ARG A 140 4.20 7.97 -15.90
C ARG A 140 4.09 7.50 -17.35
N THR A 141 4.84 6.47 -17.74
CA THR A 141 4.77 5.90 -19.09
C THR A 141 3.40 5.30 -19.38
N MET A 142 2.73 4.75 -18.35
CA MET A 142 1.36 4.26 -18.43
C MET A 142 0.30 5.38 -18.40
N GLY A 143 0.70 6.65 -18.28
CA GLY A 143 -0.21 7.79 -18.19
C GLY A 143 -1.01 7.85 -16.88
N VAL A 144 -0.51 7.23 -15.83
CA VAL A 144 -1.17 7.19 -14.51
C VAL A 144 -1.05 8.54 -13.81
N ASP A 145 -2.14 9.01 -13.23
CA ASP A 145 -2.22 10.22 -12.41
C ASP A 145 -2.59 9.94 -10.94
N THR A 146 -3.12 8.75 -10.67
CA THR A 146 -3.64 8.34 -9.37
C THR A 146 -3.13 6.96 -8.99
N THR A 147 -2.60 6.81 -7.78
CA THR A 147 -2.19 5.52 -7.24
C THR A 147 -3.18 5.07 -6.17
N ILE A 148 -3.80 3.92 -6.36
CA ILE A 148 -4.61 3.24 -5.34
C ILE A 148 -3.66 2.32 -4.58
N VAL A 149 -3.25 2.73 -3.38
CA VAL A 149 -2.24 2.05 -2.55
C VAL A 149 -2.94 1.15 -1.54
N LEU A 150 -2.53 -0.09 -1.47
CA LEU A 150 -3.03 -1.10 -0.54
C LEU A 150 -1.93 -2.11 -0.21
N GLY A 151 -2.09 -2.90 0.84
CA GLY A 151 -1.14 -3.97 1.20
C GLY A 151 -0.52 -3.84 2.59
N PHE A 152 0.74 -4.21 2.77
CA PHE A 152 1.40 -4.45 4.06
C PHE A 152 2.74 -3.70 4.18
N SER A 153 3.13 -3.26 5.38
CA SER A 153 2.26 -2.92 6.52
C SER A 153 1.85 -1.47 6.41
N THR A 154 0.69 -1.12 6.99
CA THR A 154 0.15 0.25 6.97
C THR A 154 1.17 1.26 7.48
N SER A 155 1.77 1.01 8.65
CA SER A 155 2.75 1.91 9.28
C SER A 155 4.14 1.87 8.64
N GLY A 156 4.38 0.95 7.72
CA GLY A 156 5.67 0.73 7.04
C GLY A 156 5.62 1.06 5.55
N CYS A 157 5.62 0.00 4.73
CA CYS A 157 5.76 0.12 3.27
C CYS A 157 4.58 0.85 2.62
N VAL A 158 3.35 0.66 3.11
CA VAL A 158 2.16 1.39 2.62
C VAL A 158 2.32 2.89 2.86
N ARG A 159 2.61 3.29 4.11
CA ARG A 159 2.84 4.69 4.48
C ARG A 159 3.94 5.34 3.64
N ALA A 160 5.09 4.68 3.55
CA ALA A 160 6.24 5.19 2.80
C ALA A 160 5.91 5.34 1.30
N THR A 161 5.21 4.36 0.72
CA THR A 161 4.80 4.38 -0.68
C THR A 161 3.77 5.48 -0.96
N ALA A 162 2.76 5.67 -0.11
CA ALA A 162 1.76 6.71 -0.29
C ALA A 162 2.36 8.12 -0.19
N LEU A 163 3.28 8.34 0.77
CA LEU A 163 4.02 9.61 0.89
C LEU A 163 4.83 9.89 -0.36
N ASP A 164 5.60 8.91 -0.84
CA ASP A 164 6.42 9.11 -2.04
C ASP A 164 5.57 9.24 -3.32
N ALA A 165 4.42 8.59 -3.40
CA ALA A 165 3.48 8.81 -4.50
C ALA A 165 3.10 10.29 -4.62
N LEU A 166 2.74 10.94 -3.50
CA LEU A 166 2.47 12.38 -3.47
C LEU A 166 3.68 13.19 -3.92
N GLN A 167 4.87 12.88 -3.39
CA GLN A 167 6.12 13.59 -3.70
C GLN A 167 6.54 13.43 -5.18
N HIS A 168 6.16 12.33 -5.81
CA HIS A 168 6.34 12.10 -7.24
C HIS A 168 5.23 12.69 -8.13
N GLY A 169 4.23 13.38 -7.54
CA GLY A 169 3.18 14.09 -8.26
C GLY A 169 1.99 13.22 -8.65
N PHE A 170 1.81 12.07 -8.01
CA PHE A 170 0.60 11.26 -8.12
C PHE A 170 -0.42 11.67 -7.05
N ARG A 171 -1.70 11.31 -7.26
CA ARG A 171 -2.79 11.42 -6.28
C ARG A 171 -2.89 10.10 -5.53
N PRO A 172 -2.39 9.98 -4.29
CA PRO A 172 -2.47 8.73 -3.57
C PRO A 172 -3.84 8.57 -2.89
N LEU A 173 -4.50 7.45 -3.20
CA LEU A 173 -5.67 6.96 -2.48
C LEU A 173 -5.24 5.72 -1.70
N VAL A 174 -5.40 5.71 -0.40
CA VAL A 174 -5.04 4.57 0.46
C VAL A 174 -6.32 3.85 0.87
N VAL A 175 -6.43 2.57 0.52
CA VAL A 175 -7.63 1.78 0.81
C VAL A 175 -7.52 1.20 2.21
N ARG A 176 -8.20 1.81 3.19
CA ARG A 176 -8.16 1.44 4.60
C ARG A 176 -8.32 -0.07 4.82
N ASP A 177 -9.40 -0.63 4.26
CA ASP A 177 -9.79 -2.03 4.49
C ASP A 177 -8.82 -3.04 3.84
N ALA A 178 -8.08 -2.59 2.83
CA ALA A 178 -7.09 -3.39 2.11
C ALA A 178 -5.64 -3.13 2.60
N CYS A 179 -5.47 -2.41 3.71
CA CYS A 179 -4.19 -2.20 4.37
C CYS A 179 -4.16 -2.96 5.69
N GLY A 180 -3.11 -3.77 5.90
CA GLY A 180 -2.93 -4.54 7.13
C GLY A 180 -1.78 -4.02 7.97
N ASP A 181 -1.90 -4.14 9.30
CA ASP A 181 -0.81 -3.91 10.22
C ASP A 181 -0.90 -4.87 11.41
N ARG A 182 0.24 -5.10 12.07
CA ARG A 182 0.35 -5.97 13.25
C ARG A 182 -0.44 -5.46 14.44
N ASP A 183 -0.50 -4.13 14.60
CA ASP A 183 -1.13 -3.45 15.73
C ASP A 183 -2.19 -2.46 15.24
N ALA A 184 -3.38 -2.49 15.87
CA ALA A 184 -4.49 -1.63 15.47
C ALA A 184 -4.20 -0.15 15.72
N ALA A 185 -3.55 0.18 16.84
CA ALA A 185 -3.25 1.58 17.14
C ALA A 185 -2.22 2.15 16.17
N ALA A 186 -1.21 1.36 15.78
CA ALA A 186 -0.25 1.73 14.74
C ALA A 186 -0.95 1.91 13.38
N HIS A 187 -1.86 1.02 13.01
CA HIS A 187 -2.66 1.13 11.80
C HIS A 187 -3.47 2.43 11.76
N ASP A 188 -4.29 2.67 12.79
CA ASP A 188 -5.18 3.82 12.86
C ASP A 188 -4.42 5.15 12.89
N ALA A 189 -3.33 5.23 13.68
CA ALA A 189 -2.51 6.43 13.75
C ALA A 189 -1.86 6.78 12.40
N ASN A 190 -1.38 5.77 11.66
CA ASN A 190 -0.77 6.00 10.35
C ASN A 190 -1.80 6.35 9.27
N LEU A 191 -2.99 5.74 9.30
CA LEU A 191 -4.08 6.14 8.41
C LEU A 191 -4.53 7.58 8.69
N PHE A 192 -4.63 7.99 9.97
CA PHE A 192 -4.94 9.36 10.35
C PHE A 192 -3.89 10.35 9.81
N ASP A 193 -2.61 10.04 9.98
CA ASP A 193 -1.52 10.88 9.46
C ASP A 193 -1.55 11.00 7.92
N LEU A 194 -1.78 9.88 7.24
CA LEU A 194 -1.91 9.85 5.78
C LEU A 194 -3.08 10.70 5.30
N ASP A 195 -4.27 10.51 5.90
CA ASP A 195 -5.49 11.22 5.52
C ASP A 195 -5.38 12.73 5.80
N SER A 196 -4.69 13.08 6.86
CA SER A 196 -4.52 14.49 7.25
C SER A 196 -3.56 15.25 6.35
N LYS A 197 -2.55 14.60 5.75
CA LYS A 197 -1.38 15.32 5.20
C LYS A 197 -0.93 14.87 3.81
N TYR A 198 -1.10 13.60 3.44
CA TYR A 198 -0.36 13.02 2.32
C TYR A 198 -1.20 12.27 1.28
N ALA A 199 -2.36 11.76 1.68
CA ALA A 199 -3.18 10.91 0.83
C ALA A 199 -4.66 11.07 1.19
N ASP A 200 -5.55 10.65 0.31
CA ASP A 200 -6.94 10.45 0.71
C ASP A 200 -7.11 9.01 1.17
N VAL A 201 -7.45 8.79 2.44
CA VAL A 201 -7.82 7.48 2.95
C VAL A 201 -9.28 7.24 2.63
N VAL A 202 -9.55 6.12 1.95
CA VAL A 202 -10.87 5.77 1.42
C VAL A 202 -11.25 4.35 1.85
N SER A 203 -12.54 4.04 1.85
CA SER A 203 -13.01 2.68 2.09
C SER A 203 -12.87 1.79 0.84
N GLU A 204 -12.94 0.46 1.04
CA GLU A 204 -13.04 -0.48 -0.06
C GLU A 204 -14.23 -0.17 -0.96
N SER A 205 -15.41 0.12 -0.38
CA SER A 205 -16.62 0.44 -1.15
C SER A 205 -16.42 1.67 -2.04
N ASP A 206 -15.81 2.74 -1.54
CA ASP A 206 -15.55 3.95 -2.33
C ASP A 206 -14.68 3.65 -3.56
N ILE A 207 -13.65 2.81 -3.39
CA ILE A 207 -12.78 2.41 -4.49
C ILE A 207 -13.47 1.47 -5.47
N LEU A 208 -14.28 0.53 -5.02
CA LEU A 208 -15.04 -0.35 -5.91
C LEU A 208 -16.03 0.45 -6.76
N ASP A 209 -16.71 1.41 -6.16
CA ASP A 209 -17.62 2.31 -6.85
C ASP A 209 -16.87 3.18 -7.89
N HIS A 210 -15.74 3.77 -7.49
CA HIS A 210 -14.89 4.54 -8.40
C HIS A 210 -14.42 3.70 -9.59
N LEU A 211 -13.88 2.50 -9.36
CA LEU A 211 -13.42 1.59 -10.41
C LEU A 211 -14.56 1.14 -11.33
N SER A 212 -15.79 1.04 -10.82
CA SER A 212 -16.95 0.65 -11.62
C SER A 212 -17.26 1.66 -12.73
N THR A 213 -16.94 2.94 -12.53
CA THR A 213 -17.15 4.00 -13.53
C THR A 213 -16.37 3.78 -14.82
N PHE A 214 -15.24 3.06 -14.76
CA PHE A 214 -14.41 2.75 -15.92
C PHE A 214 -14.85 1.51 -16.70
N ARG A 215 -15.78 0.70 -16.16
CA ARG A 215 -16.32 -0.49 -16.84
C ARG A 215 -17.30 -0.15 -17.96
N SER A 216 -17.88 1.04 -17.92
CA SER A 216 -18.97 1.46 -18.81
C SER A 216 -18.50 2.16 -20.08
N THR A 217 -17.19 2.26 -20.33
CA THR A 217 -16.64 2.87 -21.55
C THR A 217 -16.22 1.75 -22.52
N PRO A 218 -16.93 1.56 -23.64
CA PRO A 218 -16.58 0.56 -24.66
C PRO A 218 -15.27 0.92 -25.38
#